data_150583a3be6a01755d13a9ed032101de
#
_entry.id   150583a3be6a01755d13a9ed032101de
#
_cell.length_a   1.000
_cell.length_b   1.000
_cell.length_c   1.000
_cell.angle_alpha   90.00
_cell.angle_beta   90.00
_cell.angle_gamma   90.00
#
_symmetry.space_group_name_H-M   'P 1'
#
loop_
_entity.id
_entity.type
_entity.pdbx_description
1 polymer ?
#
loop_
_entity_poly.entity_id
_entity_poly.type
_entity_poly.pdbx_seq_one_letter_code
_entity_poly.pdbx_strand_id
1 'polypeptide(L)'
;MGSYMDRYGGCFDGAQFVAMSPTTAPRRVRELQRGDTLASGAVVLAVVVIHMPAKSRLCVINGVRLSPWHPVATRHSDWHFPASVTPIVTQPIDFLYNVVLSHHHVITINGLDCITLGHGITHHPVLTHAFFGTQSVVDALRRLPSTEGGRIHAMHGFVRNADGLVCDFAHAPE
;
A
#
# COMPACT_ATOMS: atom_id res chain seq x y z
N MET A 1 0.10 -2.73 -20.43
CA MET A 1 0.12 -3.63 -19.27
C MET A 1 0.99 -3.05 -18.16
N GLY A 2 0.44 -2.11 -17.44
CA GLY A 2 1.15 -1.43 -16.38
C GLY A 2 0.83 -1.98 -15.00
N SER A 3 0.57 -3.24 -14.87
CA SER A 3 0.25 -3.84 -13.60
C SER A 3 1.44 -3.80 -12.66
N TYR A 4 1.30 -3.34 -11.45
CA TYR A 4 2.20 -3.59 -10.32
C TYR A 4 3.67 -3.94 -10.67
N MET A 5 4.15 -3.45 -11.82
CA MET A 5 5.48 -3.76 -12.34
C MET A 5 6.56 -2.92 -11.65
N ASP A 6 6.17 -2.03 -10.76
CA ASP A 6 7.11 -1.26 -9.98
C ASP A 6 7.85 -2.17 -8.99
N ARG A 7 9.14 -1.92 -8.84
CA ARG A 7 10.02 -2.67 -7.95
C ARG A 7 9.54 -2.71 -6.50
N TYR A 8 8.79 -1.70 -6.07
CA TYR A 8 8.39 -1.51 -4.68
C TYR A 8 6.89 -1.75 -4.43
N GLY A 9 6.17 -2.28 -5.41
CA GLY A 9 4.75 -2.59 -5.26
C GLY A 9 3.85 -1.38 -5.13
N GLY A 10 2.61 -1.59 -4.70
CA GLY A 10 1.62 -0.55 -4.46
C GLY A 10 1.72 -0.01 -3.05
N CYS A 11 2.14 1.26 -2.89
CA CYS A 11 2.35 1.91 -1.60
C CYS A 11 2.10 3.41 -1.67
N PHE A 12 1.86 4.01 -0.51
CA PHE A 12 1.60 5.44 -0.34
C PHE A 12 2.47 6.02 0.80
N ASP A 13 2.73 7.32 0.76
CA ASP A 13 3.50 7.99 1.79
C ASP A 13 2.75 8.11 3.12
N GLY A 14 3.46 8.48 4.17
CA GLY A 14 2.94 8.55 5.54
C GLY A 14 2.44 9.92 5.98
N ALA A 15 2.49 10.94 5.13
CA ALA A 15 2.33 12.34 5.57
C ALA A 15 0.88 12.79 5.70
N GLN A 16 -0.05 12.20 4.96
CA GLN A 16 -1.43 12.67 4.88
C GLN A 16 -2.35 11.96 5.88
N PHE A 17 -3.47 12.59 6.20
CA PHE A 17 -4.46 12.06 7.13
C PHE A 17 -5.33 10.99 6.48
N VAL A 18 -5.62 9.96 7.29
CA VAL A 18 -6.53 8.86 6.97
C VAL A 18 -7.93 9.20 7.45
N ALA A 19 -8.95 8.82 6.69
CA ALA A 19 -10.34 8.89 7.12
C ALA A 19 -10.60 7.84 8.22
N MET A 20 -10.63 8.31 9.47
CA MET A 20 -10.81 7.48 10.66
C MET A 20 -12.27 7.44 11.12
N SER A 21 -12.62 6.40 11.88
CA SER A 21 -13.88 6.37 12.63
C SER A 21 -13.98 7.58 13.57
N PRO A 22 -15.18 8.14 13.78
CA PRO A 22 -15.38 9.27 14.68
C PRO A 22 -14.90 9.04 16.13
N THR A 23 -14.83 7.77 16.55
CA THR A 23 -14.36 7.39 17.90
C THR A 23 -12.84 7.15 17.97
N THR A 24 -12.17 7.15 16.83
CA THR A 24 -10.71 6.98 16.75
C THR A 24 -10.06 8.35 16.58
N ALA A 25 -8.97 8.61 17.33
CA ALA A 25 -8.20 9.84 17.19
C ALA A 25 -7.70 10.02 15.74
N PRO A 26 -7.62 11.26 15.22
CA PRO A 26 -7.06 11.52 13.90
C PRO A 26 -5.66 10.91 13.76
N ARG A 27 -5.40 10.28 12.63
CA ARG A 27 -4.13 9.62 12.31
C ARG A 27 -3.63 10.04 10.94
N ARG A 28 -2.34 10.32 10.86
CA ARG A 28 -1.63 10.25 9.57
C ARG A 28 -1.31 8.78 9.28
N VAL A 29 -1.09 8.45 8.02
CA VAL A 29 -0.73 7.08 7.62
C VAL A 29 0.43 6.53 8.48
N ARG A 30 1.48 7.31 8.69
CA ARG A 30 2.65 6.91 9.50
C ARG A 30 2.35 6.68 10.99
N GLU A 31 1.21 7.12 11.47
CA GLU A 31 0.78 7.00 12.88
C GLU A 31 -0.19 5.84 13.10
N LEU A 32 -0.63 5.17 12.03
CA LEU A 32 -1.55 4.04 12.11
C LEU A 32 -0.95 2.91 12.93
N GLN A 33 -1.82 2.24 13.69
CA GLN A 33 -1.48 1.08 14.50
C GLN A 33 -2.51 -0.03 14.31
N ARG A 34 -2.09 -1.27 14.60
CA ARG A 34 -3.04 -2.38 14.71
C ARG A 34 -4.16 -2.02 15.69
N GLY A 35 -5.40 -2.28 15.30
CA GLY A 35 -6.59 -1.99 16.10
C GLY A 35 -7.23 -0.65 15.79
N ASP A 36 -6.58 0.26 15.07
CA ASP A 36 -7.22 1.50 14.61
C ASP A 36 -8.41 1.16 13.71
N THR A 37 -9.50 1.90 13.89
CA THR A 37 -10.73 1.72 13.09
C THR A 37 -10.87 2.85 12.10
N LEU A 38 -11.00 2.51 10.83
CA LEU A 38 -11.19 3.46 9.73
C LEU A 38 -12.65 3.93 9.63
N ALA A 39 -12.89 4.97 8.85
CA ALA A 39 -14.23 5.51 8.61
C ALA A 39 -15.20 4.47 8.02
N SER A 40 -14.71 3.50 7.26
CA SER A 40 -15.49 2.37 6.73
C SER A 40 -15.92 1.36 7.78
N GLY A 41 -15.38 1.41 9.00
CA GLY A 41 -15.52 0.39 10.02
C GLY A 41 -14.45 -0.71 9.96
N ALA A 42 -13.63 -0.73 8.92
CA ALA A 42 -12.53 -1.69 8.83
C ALA A 42 -11.49 -1.44 9.92
N VAL A 43 -10.93 -2.50 10.45
CA VAL A 43 -9.89 -2.46 11.49
C VAL A 43 -8.53 -2.75 10.85
N VAL A 44 -7.52 -1.97 11.22
CA VAL A 44 -6.14 -2.18 10.80
C VAL A 44 -5.59 -3.43 11.51
N LEU A 45 -5.22 -4.45 10.73
CA LEU A 45 -4.62 -5.69 11.23
C LEU A 45 -3.09 -5.62 11.24
N ALA A 46 -2.51 -4.94 10.26
CA ALA A 46 -1.07 -4.73 10.15
C ALA A 46 -0.78 -3.44 9.38
N VAL A 47 0.32 -2.79 9.73
CA VAL A 47 0.90 -1.67 8.99
C VAL A 47 2.23 -2.12 8.40
N VAL A 48 2.35 -2.04 7.08
CA VAL A 48 3.58 -2.40 6.37
C VAL A 48 4.39 -1.13 6.13
N VAL A 49 5.62 -1.13 6.61
CA VAL A 49 6.59 -0.03 6.44
C VAL A 49 7.63 -0.50 5.44
N ILE A 50 7.67 0.12 4.27
CA ILE A 50 8.58 -0.24 3.19
C ILE A 50 9.72 0.75 3.18
N HIS A 51 10.93 0.27 3.40
CA HIS A 51 12.15 1.07 3.35
C HIS A 51 12.52 1.33 1.90
N MET A 52 12.58 2.60 1.53
CA MET A 52 12.81 3.03 0.16
C MET A 52 14.26 3.45 -0.06
N PRO A 53 14.78 3.36 -1.30
CA PRO A 53 16.06 3.98 -1.65
C PRO A 53 15.94 5.50 -1.55
N ALA A 54 17.08 6.18 -1.46
CA ALA A 54 17.16 7.63 -1.24
C ALA A 54 16.35 8.47 -2.25
N LYS A 55 16.13 7.95 -3.46
CA LYS A 55 15.27 8.57 -4.48
C LYS A 55 14.37 7.51 -5.08
N SER A 56 13.10 7.82 -5.18
CA SER A 56 12.08 6.90 -5.69
C SER A 56 11.18 7.61 -6.71
N ARG A 57 10.68 6.81 -7.66
CA ARG A 57 9.73 7.26 -8.67
C ARG A 57 8.33 7.25 -8.06
N LEU A 58 7.70 8.41 -7.99
CA LEU A 58 6.41 8.60 -7.35
C LEU A 58 5.46 9.41 -8.21
N CYS A 59 4.17 9.22 -7.99
CA CYS A 59 3.10 10.09 -8.48
C CYS A 59 2.49 10.85 -7.29
N VAL A 60 1.86 11.99 -7.55
CA VAL A 60 1.16 12.77 -6.52
C VAL A 60 -0.29 12.98 -6.94
N ILE A 61 -1.23 12.55 -6.10
CA ILE A 61 -2.67 12.78 -6.27
C ILE A 61 -3.22 13.24 -4.92
N ASN A 62 -3.99 14.33 -4.90
CA ASN A 62 -4.55 14.92 -3.68
C ASN A 62 -3.49 15.17 -2.58
N GLY A 63 -2.25 15.49 -2.95
CA GLY A 63 -1.15 15.67 -2.02
C GLY A 63 -0.57 14.36 -1.47
N VAL A 64 -1.10 13.21 -1.84
CA VAL A 64 -0.58 11.89 -1.47
C VAL A 64 0.46 11.47 -2.49
N ARG A 65 1.66 11.15 -2.04
CA ARG A 65 2.69 10.53 -2.88
C ARG A 65 2.48 9.03 -2.91
N LEU A 66 2.47 8.47 -4.10
CA LEU A 66 2.13 7.07 -4.35
C LEU A 66 3.17 6.44 -5.27
N SER A 67 3.39 5.15 -5.11
CA SER A 67 4.04 4.38 -6.17
C SER A 67 3.17 4.43 -7.45
N PRO A 68 3.77 4.48 -8.65
CA PRO A 68 3.06 4.76 -9.90
C PRO A 68 1.94 3.77 -10.25
N TRP A 69 2.03 2.57 -9.71
CA TRP A 69 1.12 1.44 -10.01
C TRP A 69 0.28 1.01 -8.81
N HIS A 70 0.13 1.87 -7.82
CA HIS A 70 -0.78 1.62 -6.71
C HIS A 70 -2.22 1.96 -7.13
N PRO A 71 -3.14 1.00 -7.23
CA PRO A 71 -4.51 1.30 -7.63
C PRO A 71 -5.20 2.28 -6.69
N VAL A 72 -5.78 3.32 -7.27
CA VAL A 72 -6.49 4.37 -6.56
C VAL A 72 -7.83 4.67 -7.24
N ALA A 73 -8.75 5.25 -6.50
CA ALA A 73 -10.02 5.75 -7.00
C ALA A 73 -10.42 7.03 -6.27
N THR A 74 -11.28 7.82 -6.89
CA THR A 74 -12.01 8.91 -6.24
C THR A 74 -13.49 8.66 -6.36
N ARG A 75 -14.33 9.41 -5.65
CA ARG A 75 -15.79 9.31 -5.81
C ARG A 75 -16.29 9.61 -7.23
N HIS A 76 -15.44 10.15 -8.09
CA HIS A 76 -15.75 10.54 -9.47
C HIS A 76 -15.03 9.69 -10.52
N SER A 77 -14.24 8.69 -10.09
CA SER A 77 -13.47 7.84 -11.00
C SER A 77 -13.51 6.39 -10.55
N ASP A 78 -13.42 5.48 -11.51
CA ASP A 78 -13.14 4.07 -11.22
C ASP A 78 -11.66 3.86 -10.86
N TRP A 79 -11.32 2.65 -10.43
CA TRP A 79 -9.94 2.27 -10.10
C TRP A 79 -9.01 2.44 -11.29
N HIS A 80 -7.90 3.11 -11.06
CA HIS A 80 -6.87 3.36 -12.06
C HIS A 80 -5.49 3.43 -11.41
N PHE A 81 -4.45 3.38 -12.23
CA PHE A 81 -3.08 3.60 -11.77
C PHE A 81 -2.73 5.08 -11.75
N PRO A 82 -2.02 5.58 -10.73
CA PRO A 82 -1.55 6.96 -10.69
C PRO A 82 -0.80 7.39 -11.94
N ALA A 83 0.07 6.52 -12.48
CA ALA A 83 0.84 6.80 -13.68
C ALA A 83 0.00 7.03 -14.95
N SER A 84 -1.28 6.62 -14.97
CA SER A 84 -2.18 6.87 -16.10
C SER A 84 -2.76 8.27 -16.12
N VAL A 85 -2.69 9.02 -15.02
CA VAL A 85 -3.34 10.33 -14.87
C VAL A 85 -2.41 11.44 -14.39
N THR A 86 -1.22 11.11 -13.91
CA THR A 86 -0.26 12.09 -13.40
C THR A 86 1.18 11.69 -13.73
N PRO A 87 2.10 12.66 -13.90
CA PRO A 87 3.51 12.36 -14.19
C PRO A 87 4.18 11.57 -13.07
N ILE A 88 5.12 10.71 -13.45
CA ILE A 88 6.04 10.07 -12.53
C ILE A 88 7.22 11.02 -12.29
N VAL A 89 7.47 11.35 -11.03
CA VAL A 89 8.56 12.23 -10.61
C VAL A 89 9.47 11.51 -9.62
N THR A 90 10.77 11.64 -9.81
CA THR A 90 11.76 11.12 -8.86
C THR A 90 11.87 12.08 -7.67
N GLN A 91 11.64 11.56 -6.47
CA GLN A 91 11.59 12.34 -5.22
C GLN A 91 12.33 11.59 -4.10
N PRO A 92 12.92 12.33 -3.13
CA PRO A 92 13.41 11.71 -1.92
C PRO A 92 12.23 11.23 -1.06
N ILE A 93 12.33 10.01 -0.56
CA ILE A 93 11.40 9.43 0.41
C ILE A 93 12.10 8.30 1.15
N ASP A 94 11.90 8.21 2.46
CA ASP A 94 12.52 7.17 3.28
C ASP A 94 11.63 5.94 3.40
N PHE A 95 10.31 6.17 3.55
CA PHE A 95 9.33 5.11 3.78
C PHE A 95 8.09 5.30 2.93
N LEU A 96 7.59 4.20 2.41
CA LEU A 96 6.21 4.06 1.94
C LEU A 96 5.47 3.07 2.83
N TYR A 97 4.15 3.11 2.77
CA TYR A 97 3.28 2.35 3.65
C TYR A 97 2.21 1.62 2.85
N ASN A 98 1.75 0.51 3.40
CA ASN A 98 0.49 -0.11 3.04
C ASN A 98 -0.08 -0.77 4.30
N VAL A 99 -1.30 -1.24 4.25
CA VAL A 99 -1.99 -1.86 5.39
C VAL A 99 -2.70 -3.14 4.99
N VAL A 100 -2.93 -4.00 5.98
CA VAL A 100 -3.87 -5.12 5.89
C VAL A 100 -5.07 -4.75 6.74
N LEU A 101 -6.27 -4.82 6.16
CA LEU A 101 -7.52 -4.50 6.82
C LEU A 101 -8.37 -5.75 7.07
N SER A 102 -9.24 -5.69 8.08
CA SER A 102 -10.17 -6.77 8.42
C SER A 102 -11.20 -7.05 7.32
N HIS A 103 -11.67 -6.00 6.64
CA HIS A 103 -12.64 -6.04 5.55
C HIS A 103 -12.66 -4.71 4.79
N HIS A 104 -13.48 -4.59 3.75
CA HIS A 104 -13.56 -3.46 2.80
C HIS A 104 -12.29 -3.20 1.99
N HIS A 105 -11.14 -3.46 2.52
CA HIS A 105 -9.83 -3.41 1.85
C HIS A 105 -9.50 -2.11 1.13
N VAL A 106 -10.09 -1.00 1.55
CA VAL A 106 -9.84 0.35 1.03
C VAL A 106 -9.51 1.28 2.18
N ILE A 107 -8.44 2.05 2.02
CA ILE A 107 -8.07 3.14 2.91
C ILE A 107 -8.23 4.47 2.17
N THR A 108 -8.93 5.41 2.78
CA THR A 108 -9.11 6.75 2.21
C THR A 108 -8.11 7.71 2.85
N ILE A 109 -7.23 8.26 2.02
CA ILE A 109 -6.16 9.16 2.44
C ILE A 109 -6.36 10.50 1.73
N ASN A 110 -6.64 11.55 2.49
CA ASN A 110 -6.92 12.89 1.97
C ASN A 110 -7.92 12.88 0.79
N GLY A 111 -9.02 12.12 0.93
CA GLY A 111 -10.07 11.98 -0.08
C GLY A 111 -9.75 11.06 -1.26
N LEU A 112 -8.58 10.42 -1.26
CA LEU A 112 -8.17 9.44 -2.25
C LEU A 112 -8.36 8.02 -1.70
N ASP A 113 -9.13 7.20 -2.39
CA ASP A 113 -9.28 5.79 -2.06
C ASP A 113 -8.10 5.00 -2.60
N CYS A 114 -7.44 4.27 -1.74
CA CYS A 114 -6.30 3.42 -2.07
C CYS A 114 -6.62 1.97 -1.73
N ILE A 115 -6.35 1.06 -2.65
CA ILE A 115 -6.51 -0.37 -2.35
C ILE A 115 -5.48 -0.82 -1.33
N THR A 116 -5.84 -1.76 -0.48
CA THR A 116 -4.97 -2.33 0.55
C THR A 116 -4.57 -3.76 0.20
N LEU A 117 -3.67 -4.33 0.98
CA LEU A 117 -3.11 -5.66 0.72
C LEU A 117 -4.13 -6.77 1.05
N GLY A 118 -4.10 -7.84 0.26
CA GLY A 118 -4.93 -9.03 0.52
C GLY A 118 -6.43 -8.81 0.30
N HIS A 119 -6.81 -7.92 -0.60
CA HIS A 119 -8.20 -7.51 -0.82
C HIS A 119 -9.11 -8.59 -1.45
N GLY A 120 -8.55 -9.62 -2.07
CA GLY A 120 -9.32 -10.73 -2.64
C GLY A 120 -10.11 -10.43 -3.92
N ILE A 121 -9.94 -9.24 -4.51
CA ILE A 121 -10.64 -8.85 -5.74
C ILE A 121 -9.95 -9.46 -6.95
N THR A 122 -10.68 -10.30 -7.70
CA THR A 122 -10.13 -11.07 -8.82
C THR A 122 -10.72 -10.71 -10.19
N HIS A 123 -11.69 -9.81 -10.22
CA HIS A 123 -12.46 -9.50 -11.44
C HIS A 123 -12.24 -8.10 -11.98
N HIS A 124 -11.35 -7.32 -11.38
CA HIS A 124 -11.08 -5.96 -11.82
C HIS A 124 -9.67 -5.87 -12.44
N PRO A 125 -9.53 -5.38 -13.68
CA PRO A 125 -8.24 -5.40 -14.39
C PRO A 125 -7.13 -4.59 -13.72
N VAL A 126 -7.50 -3.56 -12.95
CA VAL A 126 -6.55 -2.71 -12.21
C VAL A 126 -6.21 -3.28 -10.84
N LEU A 127 -7.17 -3.90 -10.15
CA LEU A 127 -7.02 -4.37 -8.77
C LEU A 127 -6.42 -5.77 -8.67
N THR A 128 -6.70 -6.63 -9.65
CA THR A 128 -6.28 -8.04 -9.61
C THR A 128 -4.76 -8.16 -9.61
N HIS A 129 -4.22 -8.82 -8.57
CA HIS A 129 -2.81 -9.12 -8.47
C HIS A 129 -2.59 -10.42 -7.69
N ALA A 130 -1.84 -11.35 -8.27
CA ALA A 130 -1.65 -12.70 -7.71
C ALA A 130 -0.97 -12.72 -6.35
N PHE A 131 -0.15 -11.71 -6.02
CA PHE A 131 0.51 -11.59 -4.73
C PHE A 131 -0.17 -10.54 -3.84
N PHE A 132 -0.18 -9.27 -4.26
CA PHE A 132 -0.69 -8.18 -3.41
C PHE A 132 -2.19 -8.26 -3.13
N GLY A 133 -2.96 -8.85 -4.05
CA GLY A 133 -4.41 -8.97 -3.95
C GLY A 133 -4.92 -10.22 -3.24
N THR A 134 -4.04 -11.11 -2.81
CA THR A 134 -4.42 -12.45 -2.30
C THR A 134 -3.89 -12.70 -0.89
N GLN A 135 -4.26 -13.84 -0.32
CA GLN A 135 -3.73 -14.30 0.96
C GLN A 135 -2.20 -14.47 0.94
N SER A 136 -1.60 -14.64 -0.24
CA SER A 136 -0.15 -14.82 -0.39
C SER A 136 0.65 -13.67 0.23
N VAL A 137 0.23 -12.40 0.07
CA VAL A 137 0.91 -11.26 0.69
C VAL A 137 0.79 -11.29 2.21
N VAL A 138 -0.36 -11.66 2.74
CA VAL A 138 -0.59 -11.75 4.19
C VAL A 138 0.29 -12.83 4.81
N ASP A 139 0.40 -13.97 4.16
CA ASP A 139 1.26 -15.08 4.61
C ASP A 139 2.75 -14.70 4.54
N ALA A 140 3.15 -13.98 3.49
CA ALA A 140 4.51 -13.46 3.35
C ALA A 140 4.85 -12.44 4.45
N LEU A 141 3.93 -11.55 4.79
CA LEU A 141 4.11 -10.55 5.85
C LEU A 141 4.36 -11.19 7.23
N ARG A 142 3.74 -12.33 7.51
CA ARG A 142 3.96 -13.07 8.76
C ARG A 142 5.39 -13.56 8.95
N ARG A 143 6.17 -13.66 7.89
CA ARG A 143 7.58 -14.07 7.91
C ARG A 143 8.54 -12.91 8.11
N LEU A 144 8.07 -11.67 8.07
CA LEU A 144 8.89 -10.48 8.25
C LEU A 144 8.94 -10.04 9.73
N PRO A 145 10.01 -9.32 10.13
CA PRO A 145 10.10 -8.75 11.46
C PRO A 145 8.94 -7.77 11.74
N SER A 146 8.36 -7.88 12.92
CA SER A 146 7.32 -6.95 13.38
C SER A 146 7.74 -6.24 14.66
N THR A 147 7.28 -5.01 14.81
CA THR A 147 7.47 -4.18 15.99
C THR A 147 6.14 -3.87 16.67
N GLU A 148 6.15 -3.10 17.77
CA GLU A 148 4.95 -2.68 18.45
C GLU A 148 3.94 -2.00 17.51
N GLY A 149 2.66 -2.11 17.83
CA GLY A 149 1.58 -1.56 17.04
C GLY A 149 1.28 -2.30 15.74
N GLY A 150 1.81 -3.51 15.57
CA GLY A 150 1.60 -4.34 14.38
C GLY A 150 2.31 -3.81 13.13
N ARG A 151 3.43 -3.13 13.30
CA ARG A 151 4.27 -2.64 12.20
C ARG A 151 5.19 -3.73 11.69
N ILE A 152 5.14 -3.99 10.39
CA ILE A 152 5.95 -4.99 9.70
C ILE A 152 6.88 -4.24 8.76
N HIS A 153 8.18 -4.50 8.86
CA HIS A 153 9.20 -3.79 8.08
C HIS A 153 9.67 -4.62 6.89
N ALA A 154 9.42 -4.12 5.68
CA ALA A 154 9.97 -4.65 4.44
C ALA A 154 11.23 -3.84 4.07
N MET A 155 12.40 -4.37 4.42
CA MET A 155 13.66 -3.64 4.36
C MET A 155 14.48 -3.93 3.08
N HIS A 156 14.15 -5.00 2.35
CA HIS A 156 15.01 -5.52 1.29
C HIS A 156 14.33 -5.57 -0.08
N GLY A 157 13.13 -4.96 -0.21
CA GLY A 157 12.38 -4.94 -1.45
C GLY A 157 11.59 -6.22 -1.71
N PHE A 158 11.41 -6.56 -2.97
CA PHE A 158 10.55 -7.66 -3.40
C PHE A 158 11.28 -8.66 -4.27
N VAL A 159 10.81 -9.90 -4.25
CA VAL A 159 11.18 -10.95 -5.20
C VAL A 159 10.20 -10.94 -6.37
N ARG A 160 10.72 -11.12 -7.58
CA ARG A 160 9.91 -11.24 -8.80
C ARG A 160 10.02 -12.63 -9.40
N ASN A 161 8.91 -13.10 -9.96
CA ASN A 161 8.87 -14.36 -10.71
C ASN A 161 9.45 -14.17 -12.14
N ALA A 162 9.42 -15.25 -12.94
CA ALA A 162 9.92 -15.24 -14.32
C ALA A 162 9.18 -14.24 -15.23
N ASP A 163 7.93 -13.90 -14.91
CA ASP A 163 7.13 -12.93 -15.67
C ASP A 163 7.38 -11.47 -15.21
N GLY A 164 8.28 -11.26 -14.25
CA GLY A 164 8.60 -9.95 -13.68
C GLY A 164 7.61 -9.43 -12.65
N LEU A 165 6.64 -10.24 -12.24
CA LEU A 165 5.64 -9.88 -11.23
C LEU A 165 6.18 -10.15 -9.82
N VAL A 166 5.86 -9.25 -8.90
CA VAL A 166 6.17 -9.45 -7.48
C VAL A 166 5.45 -10.70 -6.96
N CYS A 167 6.19 -11.56 -6.29
CA CYS A 167 5.68 -12.82 -5.74
C CYS A 167 6.05 -13.07 -4.28
N ASP A 168 6.98 -12.30 -3.72
CA ASP A 168 7.36 -12.38 -2.31
C ASP A 168 8.10 -11.09 -1.87
N PHE A 169 8.32 -10.97 -0.57
CA PHE A 169 9.27 -10.00 -0.01
C PHE A 169 10.68 -10.58 0.00
N ALA A 170 11.67 -9.75 -0.32
CA ALA A 170 13.06 -10.16 -0.17
C ALA A 170 13.49 -10.11 1.30
N HIS A 171 14.32 -11.07 1.68
CA HIS A 171 14.91 -11.17 3.02
C HIS A 171 16.37 -10.70 3.00
N ALA A 172 16.93 -10.43 4.19
CA ALA A 172 18.36 -10.12 4.31
C ALA A 172 19.20 -11.26 3.69
N PRO A 173 20.30 -10.95 2.98
CA PRO A 173 21.24 -11.98 2.55
C PRO A 173 21.80 -12.71 3.77
N GLU A 174 21.96 -14.05 3.67
CA GLU A 174 22.61 -14.89 4.67
C GLU A 174 24.10 -14.59 4.77
#